data_2542eea5d0f63334ecb4e3327de89138
#
_entry.id   2542eea5d0f63334ecb4e3327de89138
#
_cell.length_a   1.000
_cell.length_b   1.000
_cell.length_c   1.000
_cell.angle_alpha   90.00
_cell.angle_beta   90.00
_cell.angle_gamma   90.00
#
_symmetry.space_group_name_H-M   'P 1'
#
loop_
_entity.id
_entity.type
_entity.pdbx_description
1 polymer ?
#
loop_
_entity_poly.entity_id
_entity_poly.type
_entity_poly.pdbx_seq_one_letter_code
_entity_poly.pdbx_strand_id
1 'polypeptide(L)'
;MSADQPRKTPLRGRLPLFLCLAFVSLLTTLDARAAEILLTGAQDTPGVQSFTQALQARRPQDNVRFAPLASLPSPDRLPGDVRLVLLDPPSLDWRLQKNHGPATLVLRISRLQAYERLGEATPERLSLLWSDPPMARQLQLIRRVLPQVRRVGVLFDRHSEFLLKDIQQAARPLGLEIVSERWDDSSDNRPLQNLLGRSDVLLGLDDPDLYNPKTVKNLLLSSYARQRALIGPSAAFVRAGSLASTYSDQDDWLAILDELLDRPTASWPRTLYPVRFKVMSNQQVARSLGIEPIDAEAVAAQLAEGEHRP
;
A
#
# COMPACT_ATOMS: atom_id res chain seq x y z
N MET A 1 -46.35 -93.26 3.30
CA MET A 1 -46.16 -92.94 1.87
C MET A 1 -46.22 -91.46 1.75
N SER A 2 -45.07 -90.93 1.59
CA SER A 2 -44.75 -89.50 1.85
C SER A 2 -45.03 -88.60 0.63
N ALA A 3 -45.71 -87.53 0.84
CA ALA A 3 -45.91 -86.47 -0.21
C ALA A 3 -44.94 -85.31 0.04
N ASP A 4 -44.20 -85.10 -0.96
CA ASP A 4 -43.17 -84.08 -1.01
C ASP A 4 -43.78 -82.70 -1.42
N GLN A 5 -43.54 -81.65 -0.64
CA GLN A 5 -43.96 -80.28 -0.97
C GLN A 5 -42.78 -79.46 -1.37
N PRO A 6 -42.86 -78.66 -2.41
CA PRO A 6 -41.74 -77.77 -2.82
C PRO A 6 -41.77 -76.45 -2.05
N ARG A 7 -40.57 -76.08 -1.57
CA ARG A 7 -40.24 -74.84 -0.85
C ARG A 7 -40.26 -73.65 -1.81
N LYS A 8 -41.03 -72.62 -1.46
CA LYS A 8 -40.97 -71.29 -2.09
C LYS A 8 -39.81 -70.49 -1.54
N THR A 9 -38.94 -70.08 -2.37
CA THR A 9 -37.85 -69.10 -2.07
C THR A 9 -38.38 -67.64 -2.22
N PRO A 10 -38.09 -66.73 -1.29
CA PRO A 10 -38.50 -65.31 -1.45
C PRO A 10 -37.47 -64.55 -2.30
N LEU A 11 -37.95 -63.86 -3.31
CA LEU A 11 -37.20 -62.85 -4.07
C LEU A 11 -36.86 -61.68 -3.13
N ARG A 12 -35.59 -61.50 -2.84
CA ARG A 12 -35.05 -60.25 -2.26
C ARG A 12 -34.92 -59.20 -3.35
N GLY A 13 -35.76 -58.19 -3.25
CA GLY A 13 -35.71 -56.98 -4.11
C GLY A 13 -34.41 -56.23 -3.92
N ARG A 14 -33.66 -56.12 -4.99
CA ARG A 14 -32.58 -55.14 -5.17
C ARG A 14 -33.16 -53.90 -5.77
N LEU A 15 -33.37 -52.85 -4.95
CA LEU A 15 -33.74 -51.50 -5.39
C LEU A 15 -33.12 -50.50 -4.40
N PRO A 16 -32.77 -49.31 -4.80
CA PRO A 16 -31.85 -48.88 -5.85
C PRO A 16 -30.70 -48.06 -5.28
N LEU A 17 -29.49 -48.49 -5.51
CA LEU A 17 -28.29 -47.74 -5.18
C LEU A 17 -28.00 -46.58 -6.16
N PHE A 18 -28.82 -46.42 -7.21
CA PHE A 18 -28.63 -45.41 -8.25
C PHE A 18 -29.31 -44.04 -7.96
N LEU A 19 -30.16 -43.94 -6.94
CA LEU A 19 -30.85 -42.66 -6.67
C LEU A 19 -30.05 -41.72 -5.74
N CYS A 20 -29.06 -42.21 -5.01
CA CYS A 20 -28.23 -41.39 -4.12
C CYS A 20 -27.07 -40.69 -4.83
N LEU A 21 -26.60 -41.17 -6.00
CA LEU A 21 -25.48 -40.56 -6.73
C LEU A 21 -25.91 -39.30 -7.53
N ALA A 22 -27.17 -39.16 -7.87
CA ALA A 22 -27.68 -37.98 -8.62
C ALA A 22 -27.93 -36.76 -7.73
N PHE A 23 -27.99 -36.91 -6.40
CA PHE A 23 -28.26 -35.79 -5.48
C PHE A 23 -27.01 -35.10 -4.94
N VAL A 24 -25.82 -35.72 -5.11
CA VAL A 24 -24.54 -35.13 -4.65
C VAL A 24 -23.92 -34.22 -5.70
N SER A 25 -24.32 -34.29 -6.98
CA SER A 25 -23.79 -33.48 -8.08
C SER A 25 -24.46 -32.09 -8.23
N LEU A 26 -25.44 -31.74 -7.38
CA LEU A 26 -26.20 -30.49 -7.52
C LEU A 26 -25.82 -29.42 -6.49
N LEU A 27 -24.73 -29.58 -5.77
CA LEU A 27 -24.42 -28.70 -4.63
C LEU A 27 -23.11 -27.92 -4.71
N THR A 28 -22.50 -27.77 -5.90
CA THR A 28 -21.33 -26.90 -6.02
C THR A 28 -21.23 -26.17 -7.37
N THR A 29 -22.30 -25.58 -7.84
CA THR A 29 -22.12 -24.38 -8.64
C THR A 29 -22.25 -23.20 -7.68
N LEU A 30 -21.22 -22.93 -6.90
CA LEU A 30 -20.94 -21.57 -6.51
C LEU A 30 -20.74 -20.83 -7.84
N ASP A 31 -21.82 -20.17 -8.31
CA ASP A 31 -21.71 -19.17 -9.37
C ASP A 31 -20.66 -18.18 -8.91
N ALA A 32 -19.44 -18.37 -9.37
CA ALA A 32 -18.41 -17.34 -9.30
C ALA A 32 -18.87 -16.21 -10.24
N ARG A 33 -19.84 -15.42 -9.73
CA ARG A 33 -20.34 -14.25 -10.46
C ARG A 33 -19.15 -13.34 -10.68
N ALA A 34 -18.84 -13.08 -11.96
CA ALA A 34 -17.81 -12.12 -12.33
C ALA A 34 -18.00 -10.82 -11.55
N ALA A 35 -16.97 -10.41 -10.82
CA ALA A 35 -17.04 -9.17 -10.07
C ALA A 35 -16.92 -7.98 -11.02
N GLU A 36 -17.76 -6.98 -10.82
CA GLU A 36 -17.66 -5.70 -11.51
C GLU A 36 -16.63 -4.85 -10.76
N ILE A 37 -15.48 -4.60 -11.39
CA ILE A 37 -14.37 -3.81 -10.82
C ILE A 37 -14.24 -2.53 -11.63
N LEU A 38 -14.59 -1.41 -11.00
CA LEU A 38 -14.53 -0.09 -11.61
C LEU A 38 -13.35 0.71 -11.06
N LEU A 39 -12.37 0.97 -11.93
CA LEU A 39 -11.31 1.91 -11.62
C LEU A 39 -11.74 3.32 -12.03
N THR A 40 -11.37 4.32 -11.23
CA THR A 40 -11.61 5.72 -11.58
C THR A 40 -10.50 6.63 -11.09
N GLY A 41 -10.33 7.73 -11.79
CA GLY A 41 -9.38 8.80 -11.51
C GLY A 41 -9.74 10.05 -12.30
N ALA A 42 -9.09 11.17 -11.98
CA ALA A 42 -9.35 12.47 -12.62
C ALA A 42 -9.08 12.43 -14.13
N GLN A 43 -8.06 11.69 -14.55
CA GLN A 43 -7.61 11.65 -15.94
C GLN A 43 -7.37 10.22 -16.43
N ASP A 44 -7.69 9.98 -17.70
CA ASP A 44 -7.33 8.77 -18.43
C ASP A 44 -5.94 8.94 -19.06
N THR A 45 -4.91 8.54 -18.33
CA THR A 45 -3.52 8.62 -18.79
C THR A 45 -3.03 7.26 -19.31
N PRO A 46 -1.95 7.22 -20.13
CA PRO A 46 -1.34 5.96 -20.56
C PRO A 46 -0.96 5.04 -19.39
N GLY A 47 -0.54 5.62 -18.25
CA GLY A 47 -0.23 4.86 -17.03
C GLY A 47 -1.47 4.22 -16.40
N VAL A 48 -2.61 4.93 -16.38
CA VAL A 48 -3.89 4.40 -15.90
C VAL A 48 -4.39 3.28 -16.81
N GLN A 49 -4.29 3.47 -18.13
CA GLN A 49 -4.68 2.44 -19.11
C GLN A 49 -3.82 1.18 -18.96
N SER A 50 -2.50 1.33 -18.86
CA SER A 50 -1.56 0.22 -18.64
C SER A 50 -1.87 -0.53 -17.35
N PHE A 51 -2.16 0.19 -16.25
CA PHE A 51 -2.52 -0.39 -14.97
C PHE A 51 -3.84 -1.17 -15.06
N THR A 52 -4.86 -0.60 -15.71
CA THR A 52 -6.17 -1.24 -15.90
C THR A 52 -6.05 -2.52 -16.73
N GLN A 53 -5.30 -2.48 -17.84
CA GLN A 53 -5.06 -3.64 -18.69
C GLN A 53 -4.29 -4.74 -17.93
N ALA A 54 -3.29 -4.36 -17.14
CA ALA A 54 -2.54 -5.32 -16.34
C ALA A 54 -3.41 -5.98 -15.25
N LEU A 55 -4.32 -5.22 -14.62
CA LEU A 55 -5.29 -5.79 -13.67
C LEU A 55 -6.29 -6.71 -14.37
N GLN A 56 -6.80 -6.33 -15.53
CA GLN A 56 -7.71 -7.16 -16.34
C GLN A 56 -7.06 -8.47 -16.77
N ALA A 57 -5.77 -8.42 -17.16
CA ALA A 57 -5.02 -9.62 -17.55
C ALA A 57 -4.83 -10.60 -16.37
N ARG A 58 -4.71 -10.10 -15.14
CA ARG A 58 -4.62 -10.92 -13.92
C ARG A 58 -5.98 -11.48 -13.49
N ARG A 59 -7.07 -10.81 -13.87
CA ARG A 59 -8.45 -11.15 -13.46
C ARG A 59 -9.37 -11.38 -14.67
N PRO A 60 -9.09 -12.40 -15.49
CA PRO A 60 -9.85 -12.65 -16.72
C PRO A 60 -11.30 -13.07 -16.45
N GLN A 61 -11.62 -13.51 -15.21
CA GLN A 61 -12.97 -13.88 -14.77
C GLN A 61 -13.83 -12.68 -14.37
N ASP A 62 -13.21 -11.51 -14.12
CA ASP A 62 -13.90 -10.31 -13.66
C ASP A 62 -14.06 -9.28 -14.79
N ASN A 63 -15.05 -8.41 -14.64
CA ASN A 63 -15.23 -7.28 -15.54
C ASN A 63 -14.47 -6.06 -15.01
N VAL A 64 -13.23 -5.88 -15.45
CA VAL A 64 -12.35 -4.77 -15.03
C VAL A 64 -12.43 -3.66 -16.06
N ARG A 65 -12.86 -2.45 -15.65
CA ARG A 65 -12.91 -1.29 -16.52
C ARG A 65 -12.49 -0.01 -15.82
N PHE A 66 -11.97 0.92 -16.58
CA PHE A 66 -11.73 2.30 -16.15
C PHE A 66 -12.81 3.23 -16.68
N ALA A 67 -13.23 4.18 -15.85
CA ALA A 67 -14.05 5.31 -16.27
C ALA A 67 -13.49 6.61 -15.64
N PRO A 68 -13.27 7.66 -16.44
CA PRO A 68 -12.82 8.93 -15.91
C PRO A 68 -13.88 9.52 -14.99
N LEU A 69 -13.44 10.19 -13.94
CA LEU A 69 -14.29 10.74 -12.88
C LEU A 69 -15.43 11.60 -13.43
N ALA A 70 -15.15 12.42 -14.46
CA ALA A 70 -16.13 13.30 -15.10
C ALA A 70 -17.31 12.56 -15.77
N SER A 71 -17.15 11.27 -16.08
CA SER A 71 -18.22 10.45 -16.71
C SER A 71 -19.05 9.66 -15.71
N LEU A 72 -18.68 9.67 -14.42
CA LEU A 72 -19.36 8.89 -13.41
C LEU A 72 -20.57 9.64 -12.81
N PRO A 73 -21.66 8.92 -12.49
CA PRO A 73 -22.74 9.46 -11.67
C PRO A 73 -22.23 9.68 -10.22
N SER A 74 -23.06 10.28 -9.39
CA SER A 74 -22.79 10.40 -7.95
C SER A 74 -22.53 9.02 -7.32
N PRO A 75 -21.61 8.92 -6.30
CA PRO A 75 -21.21 7.64 -5.69
C PRO A 75 -22.37 6.76 -5.20
N ASP A 76 -23.45 7.37 -4.68
CA ASP A 76 -24.64 6.70 -4.18
C ASP A 76 -25.54 6.11 -5.28
N ARG A 77 -25.29 6.47 -6.55
CA ARG A 77 -26.01 5.93 -7.72
C ARG A 77 -25.28 4.77 -8.40
N LEU A 78 -24.06 4.46 -7.96
CA LEU A 78 -23.36 3.28 -8.45
C LEU A 78 -23.98 2.01 -7.85
N PRO A 79 -24.01 0.88 -8.59
CA PRO A 79 -24.47 -0.40 -8.07
C PRO A 79 -23.70 -0.80 -6.81
N GLY A 80 -24.39 -1.32 -5.80
CA GLY A 80 -23.80 -1.63 -4.49
C GLY A 80 -22.85 -2.84 -4.49
N ASP A 81 -22.89 -3.67 -5.53
CA ASP A 81 -22.02 -4.83 -5.76
C ASP A 81 -20.74 -4.50 -6.55
N VAL A 82 -20.64 -3.28 -7.10
CA VAL A 82 -19.41 -2.79 -7.73
C VAL A 82 -18.28 -2.70 -6.69
N ARG A 83 -17.11 -3.16 -7.06
CA ARG A 83 -15.86 -2.93 -6.33
C ARG A 83 -15.15 -1.71 -6.93
N LEU A 84 -15.19 -0.61 -6.21
CA LEU A 84 -14.65 0.66 -6.69
C LEU A 84 -13.16 0.79 -6.31
N VAL A 85 -12.33 1.18 -7.27
CA VAL A 85 -10.90 1.41 -7.07
C VAL A 85 -10.57 2.85 -7.46
N LEU A 86 -10.18 3.67 -6.50
CA LEU A 86 -9.80 5.07 -6.70
C LEU A 86 -8.29 5.18 -6.91
N LEU A 87 -7.86 5.90 -7.92
CA LEU A 87 -6.46 5.97 -8.35
C LEU A 87 -5.74 7.27 -7.97
N ASP A 88 -6.48 8.27 -7.48
CA ASP A 88 -5.95 9.59 -7.15
C ASP A 88 -6.78 10.33 -6.08
N PRO A 89 -6.23 11.37 -5.43
CA PRO A 89 -6.95 12.16 -4.45
C PRO A 89 -8.25 12.80 -4.94
N PRO A 90 -8.37 13.35 -6.17
CA PRO A 90 -9.65 13.87 -6.67
C PRO A 90 -10.77 12.85 -6.72
N SER A 91 -10.48 11.58 -7.03
CA SER A 91 -11.48 10.51 -7.00
C SER A 91 -11.93 10.16 -5.58
N LEU A 92 -11.04 10.31 -4.59
CA LEU A 92 -11.42 10.21 -3.19
C LEU A 92 -12.33 11.39 -2.79
N ASP A 93 -11.99 12.63 -3.17
CA ASP A 93 -12.81 13.81 -2.90
C ASP A 93 -14.24 13.63 -3.47
N TRP A 94 -14.36 13.07 -4.69
CA TRP A 94 -15.64 12.72 -5.28
C TRP A 94 -16.37 11.64 -4.46
N ARG A 95 -15.67 10.58 -4.04
CA ARG A 95 -16.29 9.49 -3.26
C ARG A 95 -16.83 9.98 -1.91
N LEU A 96 -16.16 10.94 -1.30
CA LEU A 96 -16.52 11.53 -0.01
C LEU A 96 -17.71 12.50 -0.07
N GLN A 97 -18.19 12.88 -1.25
CA GLN A 97 -19.39 13.71 -1.38
C GLN A 97 -20.65 13.00 -0.84
N LYS A 98 -20.60 11.68 -0.72
CA LYS A 98 -21.69 10.85 -0.23
C LYS A 98 -21.23 9.85 0.82
N ASN A 99 -21.99 9.74 1.91
CA ASN A 99 -21.73 8.77 2.97
C ASN A 99 -21.97 7.33 2.51
N HIS A 100 -22.85 7.14 1.54
CA HIS A 100 -23.20 5.83 0.98
C HIS A 100 -22.58 5.65 -0.41
N GLY A 101 -22.25 4.40 -0.74
CA GLY A 101 -21.66 4.02 -2.01
C GLY A 101 -21.08 2.60 -1.97
N PRO A 102 -20.53 2.11 -3.09
CA PRO A 102 -19.94 0.79 -3.15
C PRO A 102 -18.72 0.64 -2.23
N ALA A 103 -18.31 -0.60 -1.98
CA ALA A 103 -17.05 -0.89 -1.32
C ALA A 103 -15.88 -0.34 -2.15
N THR A 104 -14.99 0.40 -1.51
CA THR A 104 -14.01 1.24 -2.19
C THR A 104 -12.60 0.98 -1.68
N LEU A 105 -11.69 0.67 -2.59
CA LEU A 105 -10.25 0.66 -2.37
C LEU A 105 -9.66 1.98 -2.87
N VAL A 106 -8.91 2.67 -2.03
CA VAL A 106 -8.21 3.92 -2.40
C VAL A 106 -6.75 3.59 -2.54
N LEU A 107 -6.24 3.64 -3.77
CA LEU A 107 -4.84 3.37 -4.08
C LEU A 107 -4.02 4.65 -4.12
N ARG A 108 -2.74 4.50 -3.78
CA ARG A 108 -1.72 5.53 -3.99
C ARG A 108 -2.06 6.86 -3.32
N ILE A 109 -2.69 6.78 -2.15
CA ILE A 109 -2.90 7.93 -1.27
C ILE A 109 -1.87 7.89 -0.13
N SER A 110 -1.23 9.02 0.16
CA SER A 110 -0.35 9.11 1.32
C SER A 110 -1.16 9.30 2.61
N ARG A 111 -0.54 9.01 3.75
CA ARG A 111 -1.15 9.25 5.07
C ARG A 111 -1.51 10.73 5.26
N LEU A 112 -0.64 11.63 4.79
CA LEU A 112 -0.89 13.06 4.86
C LEU A 112 -2.12 13.46 4.02
N GLN A 113 -2.18 13.03 2.75
CA GLN A 113 -3.32 13.31 1.87
C GLN A 113 -4.64 12.75 2.41
N ALA A 114 -4.60 11.59 3.04
CA ALA A 114 -5.78 11.00 3.66
C ALA A 114 -6.20 11.78 4.92
N TYR A 115 -5.25 12.16 5.77
CA TYR A 115 -5.52 12.92 6.99
C TYR A 115 -6.15 14.28 6.69
N GLU A 116 -5.68 14.98 5.68
CA GLU A 116 -6.26 16.25 5.23
C GLU A 116 -7.75 16.14 4.83
N ARG A 117 -8.16 14.98 4.30
CA ARG A 117 -9.53 14.75 3.78
C ARG A 117 -10.46 14.08 4.78
N LEU A 118 -9.91 13.25 5.64
CA LEU A 118 -10.67 12.35 6.50
C LEU A 118 -10.49 12.68 7.99
N GLY A 119 -9.43 13.42 8.35
CA GLY A 119 -9.02 13.54 9.74
C GLY A 119 -8.55 12.17 10.27
N GLU A 120 -8.94 11.84 11.49
CA GLU A 120 -8.58 10.56 12.14
C GLU A 120 -9.53 9.41 11.80
N ALA A 121 -10.69 9.70 11.19
CA ALA A 121 -11.73 8.70 10.95
C ALA A 121 -11.76 8.23 9.50
N THR A 122 -11.57 6.92 9.28
CA THR A 122 -11.82 6.31 7.96
C THR A 122 -13.30 5.93 7.87
N PRO A 123 -14.07 6.46 6.88
CA PRO A 123 -15.45 6.10 6.65
C PRO A 123 -15.64 4.59 6.45
N GLU A 124 -16.85 4.10 6.75
CA GLU A 124 -17.21 2.72 6.44
C GLU A 124 -17.11 2.44 4.95
N ARG A 125 -16.77 1.19 4.59
CA ARG A 125 -16.61 0.72 3.21
C ARG A 125 -15.50 1.42 2.39
N LEU A 126 -14.58 2.14 3.07
CA LEU A 126 -13.32 2.61 2.50
C LEU A 126 -12.15 1.81 3.06
N SER A 127 -11.26 1.41 2.17
CA SER A 127 -9.95 0.80 2.49
C SER A 127 -8.85 1.62 1.84
N LEU A 128 -7.95 2.17 2.65
CA LEU A 128 -6.88 3.05 2.20
C LEU A 128 -5.59 2.24 2.06
N LEU A 129 -5.03 2.19 0.84
CA LEU A 129 -3.74 1.57 0.56
C LEU A 129 -2.69 2.68 0.45
N TRP A 130 -1.84 2.75 1.48
CA TRP A 130 -0.86 3.81 1.64
C TRP A 130 0.23 3.81 0.56
N SER A 131 0.46 4.95 -0.07
CA SER A 131 1.54 5.14 -1.06
C SER A 131 2.89 5.42 -0.44
N ASP A 132 2.89 6.08 0.71
CA ASP A 132 4.09 6.33 1.49
C ASP A 132 4.55 5.05 2.20
N PRO A 133 5.87 4.82 2.32
CA PRO A 133 6.38 3.65 3.02
C PRO A 133 6.10 3.74 4.51
N PRO A 134 5.88 2.60 5.21
CA PRO A 134 5.73 2.61 6.66
C PRO A 134 6.98 3.22 7.32
N MET A 135 6.79 4.11 8.29
CA MET A 135 7.92 4.75 8.98
C MET A 135 8.81 3.74 9.69
N ALA A 136 8.23 2.67 10.22
CA ALA A 136 9.00 1.56 10.81
C ALA A 136 9.97 0.93 9.80
N ARG A 137 9.53 0.71 8.55
CA ARG A 137 10.36 0.16 7.47
C ARG A 137 11.49 1.11 7.08
N GLN A 138 11.20 2.41 6.98
CA GLN A 138 12.23 3.41 6.67
C GLN A 138 13.27 3.54 7.79
N LEU A 139 12.86 3.45 9.05
CA LEU A 139 13.80 3.44 10.19
C LEU A 139 14.62 2.15 10.24
N GLN A 140 14.05 1.00 9.91
CA GLN A 140 14.78 -0.26 9.75
C GLN A 140 15.77 -0.17 8.58
N LEU A 141 15.40 0.46 7.46
CA LEU A 141 16.32 0.74 6.36
C LEU A 141 17.52 1.57 6.84
N ILE A 142 17.29 2.63 7.62
CA ILE A 142 18.37 3.42 8.23
C ILE A 142 19.29 2.53 9.05
N ARG A 143 18.75 1.69 9.92
CA ARG A 143 19.57 0.78 10.77
C ARG A 143 20.41 -0.21 9.97
N ARG A 144 19.91 -0.64 8.80
CA ARG A 144 20.62 -1.59 7.92
C ARG A 144 21.74 -0.92 7.14
N VAL A 145 21.46 0.24 6.53
CA VAL A 145 22.43 0.90 5.64
C VAL A 145 23.37 1.84 6.38
N LEU A 146 23.01 2.28 7.59
CA LEU A 146 23.77 3.22 8.43
C LEU A 146 23.81 2.73 9.90
N PRO A 147 24.46 1.61 10.20
CA PRO A 147 24.37 0.96 11.52
C PRO A 147 24.92 1.83 12.68
N GLN A 148 25.80 2.79 12.39
CA GLN A 148 26.38 3.69 13.38
C GLN A 148 25.50 4.89 13.76
N VAL A 149 24.45 5.17 12.98
CA VAL A 149 23.52 6.29 13.21
C VAL A 149 22.75 6.08 14.50
N ARG A 150 22.56 7.15 15.26
CA ARG A 150 21.74 7.17 16.48
C ARG A 150 20.63 8.19 16.43
N ARG A 151 20.88 9.36 15.82
CA ARG A 151 19.96 10.48 15.75
C ARG A 151 19.41 10.65 14.34
N VAL A 152 18.11 10.48 14.20
CA VAL A 152 17.39 10.63 12.93
C VAL A 152 16.67 11.97 12.94
N GLY A 153 17.06 12.86 12.04
CA GLY A 153 16.45 14.16 11.87
C GLY A 153 15.18 14.08 11.01
N VAL A 154 14.13 14.72 11.44
CA VAL A 154 12.84 14.79 10.72
C VAL A 154 12.39 16.24 10.64
N LEU A 155 12.23 16.76 9.42
CA LEU A 155 11.52 18.01 9.17
C LEU A 155 10.04 17.74 9.06
N PHE A 156 9.24 18.59 9.68
CA PHE A 156 7.78 18.51 9.64
C PHE A 156 7.19 19.92 9.60
N ASP A 157 5.96 20.03 9.14
CA ASP A 157 5.15 21.23 9.24
C ASP A 157 3.87 20.97 10.05
N ARG A 158 2.97 21.94 10.09
CA ARG A 158 1.67 21.81 10.79
C ARG A 158 0.81 20.65 10.26
N HIS A 159 0.96 20.28 8.98
CA HIS A 159 0.15 19.23 8.33
C HIS A 159 0.69 17.84 8.62
N SER A 160 2.02 17.70 8.72
CA SER A 160 2.72 16.43 8.95
C SER A 160 3.08 16.15 10.42
N GLU A 161 2.82 17.10 11.35
CA GLU A 161 3.14 16.96 12.78
C GLU A 161 2.56 15.67 13.41
N PHE A 162 1.36 15.25 13.01
CA PHE A 162 0.71 14.05 13.54
C PHE A 162 1.53 12.76 13.30
N LEU A 163 2.41 12.75 12.28
CA LEU A 163 3.26 11.60 11.97
C LEU A 163 4.38 11.40 13.00
N LEU A 164 4.78 12.45 13.72
CA LEU A 164 5.93 12.39 14.64
C LEU A 164 5.76 11.35 15.75
N LYS A 165 4.56 11.20 16.28
CA LYS A 165 4.26 10.21 17.33
C LYS A 165 4.56 8.79 16.86
N ASP A 166 4.12 8.45 15.66
CA ASP A 166 4.30 7.12 15.08
C ASP A 166 5.78 6.87 14.75
N ILE A 167 6.49 7.89 14.25
CA ILE A 167 7.92 7.83 13.96
C ILE A 167 8.71 7.58 15.24
N GLN A 168 8.43 8.34 16.32
CA GLN A 168 9.07 8.16 17.62
C GLN A 168 8.80 6.78 18.21
N GLN A 169 7.57 6.28 18.06
CA GLN A 169 7.18 4.97 18.53
C GLN A 169 7.91 3.84 17.79
N ALA A 170 8.04 3.97 16.47
CA ALA A 170 8.77 3.02 15.63
C ALA A 170 10.30 3.07 15.82
N ALA A 171 10.85 4.21 16.24
CA ALA A 171 12.29 4.39 16.46
C ALA A 171 12.78 3.72 17.76
N ARG A 172 11.95 3.67 18.81
CA ARG A 172 12.33 3.16 20.14
C ARG A 172 12.93 1.75 20.13
N PRO A 173 12.29 0.72 19.52
CA PRO A 173 12.84 -0.64 19.51
C PRO A 173 14.13 -0.76 18.70
N LEU A 174 14.42 0.22 17.82
CA LEU A 174 15.63 0.28 17.01
C LEU A 174 16.78 1.02 17.71
N GLY A 175 16.56 1.56 18.91
CA GLY A 175 17.55 2.38 19.63
C GLY A 175 17.91 3.67 18.87
N LEU A 176 16.95 4.22 18.11
CA LEU A 176 17.06 5.47 17.37
C LEU A 176 16.38 6.61 18.13
N GLU A 177 17.05 7.74 18.22
CA GLU A 177 16.51 9.00 18.73
C GLU A 177 15.98 9.84 17.56
N ILE A 178 14.74 10.33 17.68
CA ILE A 178 14.15 11.24 16.70
C ILE A 178 14.39 12.68 17.14
N VAL A 179 15.11 13.41 16.33
CA VAL A 179 15.32 14.87 16.43
C VAL A 179 14.40 15.51 15.40
N SER A 180 13.42 16.26 15.83
CA SER A 180 12.47 16.92 14.92
C SER A 180 12.64 18.42 14.93
N GLU A 181 12.35 19.06 13.79
CA GLU A 181 12.39 20.52 13.64
C GLU A 181 11.22 20.93 12.76
N ARG A 182 10.47 21.94 13.19
CA ARG A 182 9.33 22.49 12.47
C ARG A 182 9.81 23.42 11.36
N TRP A 183 9.27 23.26 10.16
CA TRP A 183 9.68 24.00 8.97
C TRP A 183 8.46 24.49 8.16
N ASP A 184 7.69 25.42 8.69
CA ASP A 184 6.47 25.94 8.04
C ASP A 184 6.78 26.90 6.86
N ASP A 185 7.99 27.48 6.80
CA ASP A 185 8.44 28.34 5.71
C ASP A 185 9.73 27.81 5.11
N SER A 186 9.63 27.20 3.94
CA SER A 186 10.78 26.63 3.22
C SER A 186 11.78 27.67 2.67
N SER A 187 11.46 28.97 2.73
CA SER A 187 12.39 30.06 2.43
C SER A 187 13.35 30.34 3.58
N ASP A 188 12.99 30.02 4.82
CA ASP A 188 13.86 30.09 5.99
C ASP A 188 14.68 28.81 6.14
N ASN A 189 15.96 28.88 5.86
CA ASN A 189 16.85 27.72 5.92
C ASN A 189 17.33 27.36 7.35
N ARG A 190 17.02 28.16 8.37
CA ARG A 190 17.47 27.94 9.75
C ARG A 190 17.01 26.62 10.36
N PRO A 191 15.72 26.20 10.20
CA PRO A 191 15.27 24.90 10.74
C PRO A 191 16.06 23.72 10.15
N LEU A 192 16.29 23.70 8.84
CA LEU A 192 17.10 22.67 8.19
C LEU A 192 18.54 22.65 8.73
N GLN A 193 19.18 23.82 8.86
CA GLN A 193 20.56 23.91 9.37
C GLN A 193 20.65 23.48 10.84
N ASN A 194 19.68 23.83 11.68
CA ASN A 194 19.58 23.40 13.06
C ASN A 194 19.45 21.88 13.17
N LEU A 195 18.55 21.30 12.37
CA LEU A 195 18.33 19.86 12.35
C LEU A 195 19.58 19.11 11.93
N LEU A 196 20.22 19.54 10.84
CA LEU A 196 21.47 18.93 10.34
C LEU A 196 22.61 18.98 11.35
N GLY A 197 22.65 20.01 12.21
CA GLY A 197 23.64 20.11 13.28
C GLY A 197 23.43 19.12 14.44
N ARG A 198 22.22 18.60 14.60
CA ARG A 198 21.83 17.75 15.74
C ARG A 198 21.51 16.31 15.35
N SER A 199 21.47 16.00 14.05
CA SER A 199 21.14 14.66 13.54
C SER A 199 22.31 14.03 12.79
N ASP A 200 22.28 12.71 12.67
CA ASP A 200 23.28 11.91 11.98
C ASP A 200 22.82 11.54 10.56
N VAL A 201 21.51 11.50 10.34
CA VAL A 201 20.84 11.20 9.08
C VAL A 201 19.51 11.97 9.02
N LEU A 202 19.03 12.33 7.84
CA LEU A 202 17.69 12.85 7.65
C LEU A 202 16.74 11.74 7.15
N LEU A 203 15.52 11.74 7.66
CA LEU A 203 14.39 10.96 7.16
C LEU A 203 13.37 11.90 6.54
N GLY A 204 13.15 11.78 5.24
CA GLY A 204 12.12 12.53 4.52
C GLY A 204 10.75 11.92 4.69
N LEU A 205 9.75 12.76 4.91
CA LEU A 205 8.33 12.41 4.93
C LEU A 205 7.72 12.56 3.53
N ASP A 206 6.62 11.89 3.25
CA ASP A 206 5.82 12.13 2.03
C ASP A 206 4.93 13.36 2.22
N ASP A 207 5.58 14.48 2.41
CA ASP A 207 5.03 15.81 2.63
C ASP A 207 5.37 16.70 1.44
N PRO A 208 4.42 17.01 0.55
CA PRO A 208 4.68 17.78 -0.67
C PRO A 208 5.02 19.26 -0.42
N ASP A 209 4.71 19.80 0.75
CA ASP A 209 5.08 21.17 1.11
C ASP A 209 6.56 21.26 1.46
N LEU A 210 7.11 20.22 2.06
CA LEU A 210 8.52 20.15 2.48
C LEU A 210 9.42 19.43 1.48
N TYR A 211 8.93 18.37 0.84
CA TYR A 211 9.73 17.49 -0.04
C TYR A 211 9.22 17.57 -1.49
N ASN A 212 9.56 18.63 -2.19
CA ASN A 212 9.11 18.95 -3.54
C ASN A 212 10.25 19.44 -4.45
N PRO A 213 10.05 19.65 -5.75
CA PRO A 213 11.08 20.11 -6.68
C PRO A 213 11.73 21.45 -6.32
N LYS A 214 11.07 22.32 -5.55
CA LYS A 214 11.62 23.62 -5.12
C LYS A 214 12.59 23.47 -3.95
N THR A 215 12.28 22.58 -3.00
CA THR A 215 13.05 22.39 -1.77
C THR A 215 14.13 21.30 -1.88
N VAL A 216 13.94 20.28 -2.75
CA VAL A 216 14.81 19.11 -2.85
C VAL A 216 16.27 19.48 -3.08
N LYS A 217 16.55 20.47 -3.91
CA LYS A 217 17.93 20.90 -4.17
C LYS A 217 18.60 21.44 -2.92
N ASN A 218 17.90 22.27 -2.14
CA ASN A 218 18.40 22.84 -0.90
C ASN A 218 18.61 21.74 0.16
N LEU A 219 17.64 20.85 0.32
CA LEU A 219 17.74 19.70 1.23
C LEU A 219 18.98 18.85 0.94
N LEU A 220 19.18 18.45 -0.32
CA LEU A 220 20.30 17.61 -0.72
C LEU A 220 21.65 18.32 -0.57
N LEU A 221 21.77 19.55 -1.06
CA LEU A 221 23.02 20.30 -0.98
C LEU A 221 23.42 20.60 0.48
N SER A 222 22.44 21.00 1.32
CA SER A 222 22.69 21.23 2.74
C SER A 222 23.09 19.97 3.50
N SER A 223 22.44 18.84 3.18
CA SER A 223 22.78 17.53 3.76
C SER A 223 24.20 17.09 3.38
N TYR A 224 24.55 17.19 2.08
CA TYR A 224 25.88 16.83 1.60
C TYR A 224 27.00 17.71 2.18
N ALA A 225 26.76 19.02 2.28
CA ALA A 225 27.72 19.93 2.88
C ALA A 225 28.07 19.55 4.33
N ARG A 226 27.19 18.84 5.01
CA ARG A 226 27.37 18.35 6.38
C ARG A 226 27.67 16.85 6.48
N GLN A 227 27.91 16.19 5.36
CA GLN A 227 28.14 14.73 5.31
C GLN A 227 26.99 13.94 5.96
N ARG A 228 25.72 14.40 5.77
CA ARG A 228 24.53 13.74 6.25
C ARG A 228 23.78 13.10 5.09
N ALA A 229 23.49 11.81 5.21
CA ALA A 229 22.64 11.13 4.25
C ALA A 229 21.17 11.57 4.43
N LEU A 230 20.41 11.56 3.33
CA LEU A 230 18.96 11.69 3.34
C LEU A 230 18.35 10.36 2.91
N ILE A 231 17.52 9.74 3.75
CA ILE A 231 16.62 8.68 3.34
C ILE A 231 15.37 9.35 2.79
N GLY A 232 15.11 9.20 1.50
CA GLY A 232 14.06 9.92 0.80
C GLY A 232 12.66 9.33 1.07
N PRO A 233 11.61 10.14 0.92
CA PRO A 233 10.23 9.67 1.05
C PRO A 233 9.81 8.72 -0.07
N SER A 234 10.53 8.69 -1.20
CA SER A 234 10.16 7.90 -2.37
C SER A 234 11.35 7.55 -3.26
N ALA A 235 11.15 6.61 -4.19
CA ALA A 235 12.12 6.28 -5.24
C ALA A 235 12.48 7.50 -6.12
N ALA A 236 11.58 8.45 -6.32
CA ALA A 236 11.87 9.68 -7.05
C ALA A 236 12.93 10.53 -6.35
N PHE A 237 12.88 10.62 -5.02
CA PHE A 237 13.91 11.32 -4.24
C PHE A 237 15.27 10.63 -4.31
N VAL A 238 15.32 9.30 -4.40
CA VAL A 238 16.59 8.57 -4.59
C VAL A 238 17.21 8.92 -5.95
N ARG A 239 16.38 8.98 -7.00
CA ARG A 239 16.85 9.44 -8.32
C ARG A 239 17.31 10.90 -8.30
N ALA A 240 16.70 11.74 -7.48
CA ALA A 240 17.09 13.14 -7.32
C ALA A 240 18.38 13.32 -6.49
N GLY A 241 18.80 12.28 -5.73
CA GLY A 241 20.08 12.33 -4.97
C GLY A 241 19.97 11.93 -3.50
N SER A 242 18.82 11.47 -2.97
CA SER A 242 18.84 10.87 -1.63
C SER A 242 19.52 9.48 -1.64
N LEU A 243 19.97 9.02 -0.47
CA LEU A 243 20.75 7.79 -0.35
C LEU A 243 19.95 6.54 -0.71
N ALA A 244 18.79 6.39 -0.11
CA ALA A 244 17.93 5.22 -0.29
C ALA A 244 16.48 5.53 0.07
N SER A 245 15.58 4.65 -0.34
CA SER A 245 14.16 4.61 0.07
C SER A 245 13.58 3.23 -0.20
N THR A 246 12.52 2.85 0.51
CA THR A 246 11.66 1.73 0.11
C THR A 246 10.49 2.24 -0.75
N TYR A 247 9.99 1.42 -1.64
CA TYR A 247 8.86 1.76 -2.52
C TYR A 247 8.17 0.49 -3.03
N SER A 248 6.92 0.62 -3.44
CA SER A 248 6.19 -0.42 -4.16
C SER A 248 5.96 0.02 -5.60
N ASP A 249 6.21 -0.88 -6.55
CA ASP A 249 5.98 -0.62 -7.96
C ASP A 249 4.59 -1.10 -8.42
N GLN A 250 4.33 -1.03 -9.72
CA GLN A 250 3.03 -1.41 -10.29
C GLN A 250 2.69 -2.87 -10.00
N ASP A 251 3.66 -3.78 -10.07
CA ASP A 251 3.42 -5.21 -9.82
C ASP A 251 3.09 -5.50 -8.37
N ASP A 252 3.71 -4.77 -7.44
CA ASP A 252 3.42 -4.86 -6.02
C ASP A 252 1.99 -4.37 -5.72
N TRP A 253 1.55 -3.28 -6.37
CA TRP A 253 0.18 -2.77 -6.27
C TRP A 253 -0.85 -3.72 -6.87
N LEU A 254 -0.55 -4.31 -8.02
CA LEU A 254 -1.43 -5.30 -8.64
C LEU A 254 -1.57 -6.55 -7.77
N ALA A 255 -0.49 -6.98 -7.13
CA ALA A 255 -0.52 -8.17 -6.27
C ALA A 255 -1.41 -7.97 -5.04
N ILE A 256 -1.32 -6.81 -4.37
CA ILE A 256 -2.19 -6.52 -3.22
C ILE A 256 -3.65 -6.31 -3.62
N LEU A 257 -3.91 -5.74 -4.80
CA LEU A 257 -5.25 -5.63 -5.34
C LEU A 257 -5.87 -6.99 -5.61
N ASP A 258 -5.14 -7.91 -6.25
CA ASP A 258 -5.60 -9.27 -6.49
C ASP A 258 -6.03 -9.93 -5.19
N GLU A 259 -5.17 -9.88 -4.17
CA GLU A 259 -5.44 -10.47 -2.87
C GLU A 259 -6.71 -9.88 -2.21
N LEU A 260 -6.89 -8.56 -2.27
CA LEU A 260 -8.07 -7.90 -1.70
C LEU A 260 -9.33 -8.18 -2.50
N LEU A 261 -9.22 -8.18 -3.83
CA LEU A 261 -10.36 -8.42 -4.72
C LEU A 261 -10.86 -9.89 -4.67
N ASP A 262 -10.05 -10.82 -4.19
CA ASP A 262 -10.49 -12.21 -3.93
C ASP A 262 -11.27 -12.34 -2.62
N ARG A 263 -11.15 -11.38 -1.72
CA ARG A 263 -11.82 -11.39 -0.42
C ARG A 263 -13.22 -10.75 -0.49
N PRO A 264 -14.14 -11.17 0.39
CA PRO A 264 -15.37 -10.42 0.60
C PRO A 264 -15.08 -8.97 1.00
N THR A 265 -15.81 -8.01 0.43
CA THR A 265 -15.57 -6.58 0.68
C THR A 265 -15.70 -6.20 2.16
N ALA A 266 -16.51 -6.93 2.94
CA ALA A 266 -16.66 -6.73 4.37
C ALA A 266 -15.39 -7.11 5.18
N SER A 267 -14.49 -7.90 4.60
CA SER A 267 -13.21 -8.31 5.23
C SER A 267 -12.04 -7.41 4.83
N TRP A 268 -12.25 -6.40 4.01
CA TRP A 268 -11.20 -5.47 3.64
C TRP A 268 -10.75 -4.67 4.86
N PRO A 269 -9.43 -4.58 5.13
CA PRO A 269 -8.93 -3.78 6.23
C PRO A 269 -9.18 -2.29 5.96
N ARG A 270 -9.37 -1.49 6.99
CA ARG A 270 -9.57 -0.04 6.83
C ARG A 270 -8.36 0.66 6.23
N THR A 271 -7.17 0.23 6.64
CA THR A 271 -5.90 0.78 6.15
C THR A 271 -4.88 -0.34 6.01
N LEU A 272 -4.03 -0.27 5.02
CA LEU A 272 -2.90 -1.19 4.89
C LEU A 272 -1.77 -0.59 4.05
N TYR A 273 -0.57 -1.12 4.27
CA TYR A 273 0.60 -0.91 3.42
C TYR A 273 0.79 -2.10 2.49
N PRO A 274 1.32 -1.90 1.27
CA PRO A 274 1.79 -3.01 0.45
C PRO A 274 2.82 -3.84 1.21
N VAL A 275 2.56 -5.16 1.30
CA VAL A 275 3.50 -6.10 1.92
C VAL A 275 4.73 -6.30 1.04
N ARG A 276 4.52 -6.29 -0.28
CA ARG A 276 5.61 -6.35 -1.26
C ARG A 276 6.16 -4.96 -1.50
N PHE A 277 7.47 -4.85 -1.44
CA PHE A 277 8.19 -3.60 -1.67
C PHE A 277 9.61 -3.89 -2.18
N LYS A 278 10.25 -2.84 -2.67
CA LYS A 278 11.63 -2.83 -3.14
C LYS A 278 12.42 -1.76 -2.40
N VAL A 279 13.74 -1.90 -2.40
CA VAL A 279 14.67 -0.86 -1.98
C VAL A 279 15.28 -0.23 -3.23
N MET A 280 15.34 1.08 -3.28
CA MET A 280 16.17 1.82 -4.22
C MET A 280 17.30 2.47 -3.45
N SER A 281 18.53 2.40 -3.97
CA SER A 281 19.69 3.05 -3.42
C SER A 281 20.46 3.82 -4.49
N ASN A 282 21.13 4.91 -4.09
CA ASN A 282 21.97 5.71 -4.95
C ASN A 282 23.44 5.44 -4.62
N GLN A 283 24.08 4.61 -5.44
CA GLN A 283 25.47 4.19 -5.24
C GLN A 283 26.48 5.34 -5.36
N GLN A 284 26.17 6.40 -6.11
CA GLN A 284 27.03 7.57 -6.21
C GLN A 284 27.01 8.37 -4.91
N VAL A 285 25.83 8.53 -4.33
CA VAL A 285 25.64 9.16 -3.02
C VAL A 285 26.31 8.35 -1.92
N ALA A 286 26.13 7.03 -1.90
CA ALA A 286 26.80 6.15 -0.94
C ALA A 286 28.31 6.36 -0.97
N ARG A 287 28.93 6.29 -2.16
CA ARG A 287 30.37 6.54 -2.33
C ARG A 287 30.82 7.92 -1.87
N SER A 288 30.04 8.98 -2.21
CA SER A 288 30.41 10.36 -1.83
C SER A 288 30.37 10.61 -0.32
N LEU A 289 29.57 9.82 0.39
CA LEU A 289 29.42 9.87 1.86
C LEU A 289 30.29 8.83 2.58
N GLY A 290 31.14 8.08 1.86
CA GLY A 290 31.95 7.02 2.44
C GLY A 290 31.16 5.84 2.99
N ILE A 291 29.96 5.61 2.45
CA ILE A 291 29.10 4.49 2.80
C ILE A 291 29.38 3.33 1.85
N GLU A 292 29.47 2.11 2.39
CA GLU A 292 29.66 0.91 1.58
C GLU A 292 28.53 0.72 0.54
N PRO A 293 28.80 0.05 -0.57
CA PRO A 293 27.79 -0.25 -1.58
C PRO A 293 26.56 -0.95 -0.96
N ILE A 294 25.38 -0.42 -1.24
CA ILE A 294 24.12 -0.95 -0.72
C ILE A 294 23.58 -1.99 -1.70
N ASP A 295 23.57 -3.24 -1.28
CA ASP A 295 22.83 -4.30 -1.99
C ASP A 295 21.33 -4.14 -1.72
N ALA A 296 20.63 -3.51 -2.66
CA ALA A 296 19.23 -3.16 -2.50
C ALA A 296 18.30 -4.41 -2.39
N GLU A 297 18.63 -5.51 -3.08
CA GLU A 297 17.86 -6.75 -3.03
C GLU A 297 18.05 -7.46 -1.68
N ALA A 298 19.28 -7.60 -1.23
CA ALA A 298 19.57 -8.19 0.07
C ALA A 298 18.96 -7.38 1.22
N VAL A 299 19.00 -6.04 1.15
CA VAL A 299 18.37 -5.16 2.14
C VAL A 299 16.85 -5.32 2.12
N ALA A 300 16.22 -5.36 0.94
CA ALA A 300 14.77 -5.56 0.84
C ALA A 300 14.33 -6.91 1.45
N ALA A 301 15.05 -7.99 1.16
CA ALA A 301 14.77 -9.31 1.74
C ALA A 301 14.87 -9.30 3.28
N GLN A 302 15.93 -8.70 3.83
CA GLN A 302 16.11 -8.60 5.28
C GLN A 302 15.03 -7.75 5.96
N LEU A 303 14.56 -6.68 5.32
CA LEU A 303 13.47 -5.85 5.83
C LEU A 303 12.15 -6.64 5.84
N ALA A 304 11.86 -7.37 4.76
CA ALA A 304 10.65 -8.21 4.66
C ALA A 304 10.62 -9.30 5.73
N GLU A 305 11.75 -9.98 5.98
CA GLU A 305 11.87 -10.96 7.08
C GLU A 305 11.59 -10.32 8.45
N GLY A 306 12.05 -9.08 8.65
CA GLY A 306 11.84 -8.35 9.91
C GLY A 306 10.37 -7.98 10.15
N GLU A 307 9.59 -7.70 9.10
CA GLU A 307 8.16 -7.40 9.20
C GLU A 307 7.27 -8.63 9.46
N HIS A 308 7.74 -9.82 9.13
CA HIS A 308 7.01 -11.09 9.33
C HIS A 308 7.31 -11.77 10.70
N ARG A 309 8.27 -11.24 11.46
CA ARG A 309 8.53 -11.75 12.82
C ARG A 309 7.57 -11.08 13.80
N PRO A 310 6.76 -11.85 14.56
CA PRO A 310 5.84 -11.33 15.56
C PRO A 310 6.57 -10.61 16.71
#